data_6aad96783519740e4993e82a1e5fd7e7
#
_entry.id   6aad96783519740e4993e82a1e5fd7e7
#
_cell.length_a   1.000
_cell.length_b   1.000
_cell.length_c   1.000
_cell.angle_alpha   90.00
_cell.angle_beta   90.00
_cell.angle_gamma   90.00
#
_symmetry.space_group_name_H-M   'P 1'
#
loop_
_entity.id
_entity.type
_entity.pdbx_description
1 polymer ?
#
loop_
_entity_poly.entity_id
_entity_poly.type
_entity_poly.pdbx_seq_one_letter_code
_entity_poly.pdbx_strand_id
1 'polypeptide(L)'
;MRNTGTRATLASMIPVTDQAPALRRADGSAVRILVVDDEATLSELLGMALRYEGWEVRTAADGTSAVRTASDFRPDAVVLDVMLPDFDGFEVLRRVRADTPEVPVLFLTAKDAVEDRVAGLTAGGDDYVTKPFSIEELVARLRGLLRRAGMAAAQKDPALVVGDLTLDEDSHEVRRGDVAVELTATEFELLRFLMRNPKRVLSKAQILDRVWHYDFGGQSNVVELYISYLRKKIDAGRPAMIHTVRGAGYVLKPGAE
;
A
#
# COMPACT_ATOMS: atom_id res chain seq x y z
N MET A 1 20.96 -28.68 49.74
CA MET A 1 19.74 -28.03 49.19
C MET A 1 20.18 -26.91 48.25
N ARG A 2 20.20 -27.15 46.94
CA ARG A 2 20.56 -26.15 45.93
C ARG A 2 19.35 -25.95 45.03
N ASN A 3 18.81 -24.74 45.11
CA ASN A 3 17.64 -24.32 44.36
C ASN A 3 18.07 -23.81 42.96
N THR A 4 17.82 -24.62 41.96
CA THR A 4 18.07 -24.26 40.55
C THR A 4 16.81 -23.61 39.98
N GLY A 5 16.77 -22.27 40.04
CA GLY A 5 15.72 -21.46 39.42
C GLY A 5 15.82 -21.49 37.90
N THR A 6 14.83 -22.05 37.27
CA THR A 6 14.62 -22.05 35.82
C THR A 6 14.41 -20.65 35.32
N ARG A 7 15.39 -20.08 34.61
CA ARG A 7 15.20 -18.87 33.80
C ARG A 7 14.33 -19.22 32.58
N ALA A 8 13.04 -18.91 32.65
CA ALA A 8 12.19 -18.92 31.48
C ALA A 8 12.62 -17.79 30.55
N THR A 9 13.01 -18.17 29.35
CA THR A 9 13.41 -17.25 28.26
C THR A 9 12.17 -16.52 27.73
N LEU A 10 12.08 -15.24 28.03
CA LEU A 10 11.10 -14.29 27.48
C LEU A 10 11.48 -13.87 26.05
N ALA A 11 11.60 -14.83 25.15
CA ALA A 11 12.02 -14.59 23.77
C ALA A 11 11.06 -15.21 22.75
N SER A 12 9.75 -14.96 22.86
CA SER A 12 8.83 -15.30 21.75
C SER A 12 7.46 -14.65 21.89
N MET A 13 7.39 -13.32 21.97
CA MET A 13 6.13 -12.58 21.76
C MET A 13 6.42 -11.25 21.07
N ILE A 14 7.10 -11.32 19.90
CA ILE A 14 7.00 -10.24 18.91
C ILE A 14 5.98 -10.74 17.93
N PRO A 15 4.80 -10.07 17.76
CA PRO A 15 3.91 -10.42 16.66
C PRO A 15 4.70 -10.21 15.37
N VAL A 16 4.78 -11.27 14.55
CA VAL A 16 5.25 -11.15 13.16
C VAL A 16 4.28 -10.18 12.49
N THR A 17 4.71 -8.95 12.35
CA THR A 17 4.00 -7.93 11.59
C THR A 17 3.92 -8.43 10.15
N ASP A 18 2.71 -8.53 9.64
CA ASP A 18 2.38 -8.88 8.24
C ASP A 18 2.84 -7.73 7.33
N GLN A 19 4.17 -7.60 7.16
CA GLN A 19 4.77 -6.64 6.24
C GLN A 19 4.75 -7.25 4.85
N ALA A 20 4.11 -6.55 3.93
CA ALA A 20 4.28 -6.85 2.51
C ALA A 20 5.78 -6.81 2.16
N PRO A 21 6.26 -7.72 1.31
CA PRO A 21 7.68 -7.81 0.98
C PRO A 21 8.22 -6.49 0.45
N ALA A 22 9.43 -6.14 0.89
CA ALA A 22 10.08 -4.90 0.48
C ALA A 22 10.31 -4.92 -1.04
N LEU A 23 9.85 -3.87 -1.74
CA LEU A 23 10.19 -3.70 -3.15
C LEU A 23 11.71 -3.51 -3.30
N ARG A 24 12.25 -4.06 -4.38
CA ARG A 24 13.67 -4.00 -4.71
C ARG A 24 13.87 -3.56 -6.15
N ARG A 25 15.03 -3.00 -6.43
CA ARG A 25 15.52 -2.75 -7.78
C ARG A 25 15.82 -4.08 -8.48
N ALA A 26 15.92 -4.06 -9.80
CA ALA A 26 16.22 -5.25 -10.60
C ALA A 26 17.55 -5.94 -10.21
N ASP A 27 18.50 -5.19 -9.68
CA ASP A 27 19.78 -5.69 -9.17
C ASP A 27 19.72 -6.21 -7.72
N GLY A 28 18.55 -6.21 -7.10
CA GLY A 28 18.31 -6.62 -5.70
C GLY A 28 18.64 -5.55 -4.66
N SER A 29 19.14 -4.39 -5.05
CA SER A 29 19.43 -3.28 -4.14
C SER A 29 18.13 -2.63 -3.61
N ALA A 30 18.26 -1.85 -2.52
CA ALA A 30 17.14 -1.11 -1.95
C ALA A 30 16.60 -0.07 -2.93
N VAL A 31 15.28 0.08 -2.98
CA VAL A 31 14.63 1.19 -3.68
C VAL A 31 15.03 2.51 -3.03
N ARG A 32 15.31 3.53 -3.83
CA ARG A 32 15.75 4.84 -3.41
C ARG A 32 14.63 5.85 -3.50
N ILE A 33 14.29 6.47 -2.38
CA ILE A 33 13.24 7.48 -2.30
C ILE A 33 13.84 8.82 -1.91
N LEU A 34 13.51 9.87 -2.65
CA LEU A 34 13.76 11.25 -2.26
C LEU A 34 12.48 11.86 -1.68
N VAL A 35 12.55 12.38 -0.47
CA VAL A 35 11.46 13.14 0.17
C VAL A 35 11.84 14.62 0.15
N VAL A 36 10.96 15.46 -0.37
CA VAL A 36 11.16 16.91 -0.50
C VAL A 36 10.01 17.62 0.19
N ASP A 37 10.27 18.21 1.33
CA ASP A 37 9.31 18.96 2.14
C ASP A 37 10.07 19.89 3.08
N ASP A 38 9.70 21.15 3.20
CA ASP A 38 10.36 22.15 4.05
C ASP A 38 10.01 21.97 5.54
N GLU A 39 8.97 21.20 5.87
CA GLU A 39 8.65 20.83 7.22
C GLU A 39 9.54 19.68 7.71
N ALA A 40 10.58 20.00 8.48
CA ALA A 40 11.57 19.04 8.95
C ALA A 40 10.95 17.86 9.71
N THR A 41 9.93 18.11 10.55
CA THR A 41 9.24 17.06 11.32
C THR A 41 8.53 16.06 10.42
N LEU A 42 7.85 16.53 9.39
CA LEU A 42 7.18 15.66 8.41
C LEU A 42 8.20 14.86 7.59
N SER A 43 9.25 15.52 7.10
CA SER A 43 10.35 14.87 6.38
C SER A 43 11.03 13.77 7.20
N GLU A 44 11.28 13.98 8.49
CA GLU A 44 11.84 12.96 9.39
C GLU A 44 10.88 11.79 9.59
N LEU A 45 9.60 12.07 9.86
CA LEU A 45 8.57 11.06 10.04
C LEU A 45 8.42 10.17 8.79
N LEU A 46 8.30 10.78 7.61
CA LEU A 46 8.27 10.08 6.33
C LEU A 46 9.55 9.27 6.11
N GLY A 47 10.71 9.89 6.37
CA GLY A 47 12.00 9.21 6.26
C GLY A 47 12.09 7.95 7.13
N MET A 48 11.62 7.99 8.37
CA MET A 48 11.59 6.82 9.25
C MET A 48 10.63 5.75 8.71
N ALA A 49 9.43 6.12 8.34
CA ALA A 49 8.43 5.19 7.84
C ALA A 49 8.88 4.49 6.55
N LEU A 50 9.44 5.23 5.60
CA LEU A 50 9.91 4.67 4.33
C LEU A 50 11.17 3.80 4.50
N ARG A 51 12.07 4.13 5.45
CA ARG A 51 13.18 3.24 5.80
C ARG A 51 12.71 1.95 6.47
N TYR A 52 11.62 2.00 7.24
CA TYR A 52 10.99 0.80 7.81
C TYR A 52 10.44 -0.14 6.72
N GLU A 53 10.02 0.40 5.57
CA GLU A 53 9.68 -0.37 4.36
C GLU A 53 10.90 -1.05 3.68
N GLY A 54 12.12 -0.82 4.20
CA GLY A 54 13.37 -1.35 3.66
C GLY A 54 13.94 -0.55 2.50
N TRP A 55 13.51 0.73 2.32
CA TRP A 55 13.98 1.63 1.28
C TRP A 55 15.11 2.54 1.75
N GLU A 56 15.99 2.95 0.83
CA GLU A 56 16.98 3.98 1.08
C GLU A 56 16.34 5.36 0.88
N VAL A 57 16.43 6.24 1.88
CA VAL A 57 15.72 7.52 1.86
C VAL A 57 16.68 8.67 2.08
N ARG A 58 16.63 9.66 1.19
CA ARG A 58 17.21 10.99 1.37
C ARG A 58 16.12 12.04 1.46
N THR A 59 16.40 13.13 2.15
CA THR A 59 15.48 14.26 2.32
C THR A 59 16.12 15.53 1.78
N ALA A 60 15.27 16.46 1.32
CA ALA A 60 15.64 17.81 0.92
C ALA A 60 14.58 18.79 1.45
N ALA A 61 14.98 19.97 1.92
CA ALA A 61 14.10 20.97 2.51
C ALA A 61 13.68 22.09 1.54
N ASP A 62 14.23 22.10 0.33
CA ASP A 62 13.98 23.11 -0.69
C ASP A 62 14.20 22.53 -2.09
N GLY A 63 13.73 23.23 -3.11
CA GLY A 63 13.82 22.77 -4.48
C GLY A 63 15.26 22.69 -5.01
N THR A 64 16.14 23.61 -4.62
CA THR A 64 17.55 23.62 -5.04
C THR A 64 18.29 22.39 -4.52
N SER A 65 18.12 22.07 -3.23
CA SER A 65 18.71 20.88 -2.62
C SER A 65 18.10 19.60 -3.17
N ALA A 66 16.79 19.61 -3.49
CA ALA A 66 16.10 18.49 -4.10
C ALA A 66 16.67 18.12 -5.47
N VAL A 67 16.84 19.08 -6.36
CA VAL A 67 17.42 18.86 -7.70
C VAL A 67 18.83 18.30 -7.60
N ARG A 68 19.68 18.91 -6.75
CA ARG A 68 21.05 18.40 -6.52
C ARG A 68 21.06 16.99 -5.97
N THR A 69 20.20 16.72 -4.96
CA THR A 69 20.11 15.39 -4.34
C THR A 69 19.60 14.36 -5.34
N ALA A 70 18.63 14.72 -6.19
CA ALA A 70 18.10 13.82 -7.22
C ALA A 70 19.19 13.42 -8.23
N SER A 71 20.00 14.36 -8.69
CA SER A 71 21.12 14.10 -9.61
C SER A 71 22.14 13.12 -9.03
N ASP A 72 22.56 13.33 -7.76
CA ASP A 72 23.57 12.50 -7.08
C ASP A 72 23.02 11.13 -6.64
N PHE A 73 21.78 11.12 -6.14
CA PHE A 73 21.17 9.94 -5.52
C PHE A 73 20.46 9.03 -6.52
N ARG A 74 19.97 9.61 -7.63
CA ARG A 74 19.18 8.93 -8.65
C ARG A 74 18.03 8.15 -8.02
N PRO A 75 17.03 8.82 -7.45
CA PRO A 75 15.91 8.18 -6.78
C PRO A 75 15.05 7.38 -7.78
N ASP A 76 14.44 6.31 -7.29
CA ASP A 76 13.46 5.50 -8.03
C ASP A 76 12.06 6.09 -7.92
N ALA A 77 11.81 6.93 -6.92
CA ALA A 77 10.62 7.77 -6.81
C ALA A 77 10.90 9.01 -5.94
N VAL A 78 10.08 10.04 -6.14
CA VAL A 78 10.15 11.29 -5.36
C VAL A 78 8.81 11.52 -4.68
N VAL A 79 8.84 11.82 -3.38
CA VAL A 79 7.71 12.39 -2.62
C VAL A 79 7.98 13.87 -2.52
N LEU A 80 7.10 14.72 -3.04
CA LEU A 80 7.39 16.12 -3.32
C LEU A 80 6.27 17.04 -2.86
N ASP A 81 6.56 17.93 -1.92
CA ASP A 81 5.63 19.01 -1.60
C ASP A 81 5.51 19.97 -2.79
N VAL A 82 4.29 20.39 -3.06
CA VAL A 82 4.00 21.44 -4.06
C VAL A 82 4.53 22.79 -3.60
N MET A 83 4.44 23.08 -2.29
CA MET A 83 4.81 24.37 -1.69
C MET A 83 6.22 24.30 -1.08
N LEU A 84 7.22 24.84 -1.76
CA LEU A 84 8.58 24.91 -1.26
C LEU A 84 9.05 26.39 -1.17
N PRO A 85 10.06 26.67 -0.33
CA PRO A 85 10.42 28.05 0.00
C PRO A 85 11.10 28.81 -1.15
N ASP A 86 11.72 28.13 -2.11
CA ASP A 86 12.52 28.75 -3.18
C ASP A 86 11.82 28.71 -4.54
N PHE A 87 11.27 27.59 -4.96
CA PHE A 87 10.43 27.44 -6.14
C PHE A 87 9.49 26.24 -5.99
N ASP A 88 8.39 26.26 -6.74
CA ASP A 88 7.34 25.26 -6.54
C ASP A 88 7.78 23.83 -6.93
N GLY A 89 7.03 22.83 -6.43
CA GLY A 89 7.30 21.43 -6.69
C GLY A 89 7.21 21.05 -8.18
N PHE A 90 6.44 21.78 -8.98
CA PHE A 90 6.35 21.51 -10.43
C PHE A 90 7.65 21.89 -11.15
N GLU A 91 8.30 22.97 -10.73
CA GLU A 91 9.61 23.33 -11.24
C GLU A 91 10.69 22.32 -10.81
N VAL A 92 10.60 21.79 -9.56
CA VAL A 92 11.46 20.67 -9.13
C VAL A 92 11.25 19.46 -10.04
N LEU A 93 9.99 19.05 -10.27
CA LEU A 93 9.66 17.95 -11.18
C LEU A 93 10.28 18.14 -12.55
N ARG A 94 10.09 19.32 -13.14
CA ARG A 94 10.63 19.66 -14.48
C ARG A 94 12.15 19.48 -14.54
N ARG A 95 12.87 19.97 -13.51
CA ARG A 95 14.34 19.88 -13.44
C ARG A 95 14.81 18.46 -13.20
N VAL A 96 14.19 17.74 -12.29
CA VAL A 96 14.55 16.33 -12.00
C VAL A 96 14.32 15.45 -13.23
N ARG A 97 13.22 15.65 -13.95
CA ARG A 97 12.91 14.90 -15.18
C ARG A 97 13.78 15.25 -16.37
N ALA A 98 14.48 16.36 -16.35
CA ALA A 98 15.51 16.64 -17.37
C ALA A 98 16.64 15.60 -17.34
N ASP A 99 17.00 15.10 -16.16
CA ASP A 99 18.04 14.08 -15.98
C ASP A 99 17.45 12.66 -15.86
N THR A 100 16.21 12.52 -15.35
CA THR A 100 15.55 11.24 -15.11
C THR A 100 14.07 11.33 -15.55
N PRO A 101 13.79 11.22 -16.88
CA PRO A 101 12.44 11.48 -17.45
C PRO A 101 11.32 10.63 -16.87
N GLU A 102 11.62 9.36 -16.53
CA GLU A 102 10.65 8.37 -16.10
C GLU A 102 10.49 8.27 -14.56
N VAL A 103 11.16 9.13 -13.79
CA VAL A 103 11.06 9.04 -12.31
C VAL A 103 9.63 9.33 -11.85
N PRO A 104 8.98 8.41 -11.14
CA PRO A 104 7.65 8.63 -10.59
C PRO A 104 7.68 9.68 -9.49
N VAL A 105 6.68 10.56 -9.48
CA VAL A 105 6.54 11.62 -8.48
C VAL A 105 5.17 11.55 -7.82
N LEU A 106 5.17 11.43 -6.49
CA LEU A 106 4.01 11.53 -5.62
C LEU A 106 3.99 12.92 -4.99
N PHE A 107 3.03 13.76 -5.40
CA PHE A 107 2.88 15.08 -4.83
C PHE A 107 2.18 15.06 -3.47
N LEU A 108 2.69 15.89 -2.54
CA LEU A 108 1.99 16.27 -1.32
C LEU A 108 1.34 17.64 -1.54
N THR A 109 0.04 17.77 -1.28
CA THR A 109 -0.70 19.01 -1.55
C THR A 109 -1.67 19.35 -0.44
N ALA A 110 -1.95 20.64 -0.22
CA ALA A 110 -2.98 21.08 0.69
C ALA A 110 -4.39 20.76 0.13
N LYS A 111 -5.38 20.55 1.02
CA LYS A 111 -6.74 20.11 0.66
C LYS A 111 -7.49 21.11 -0.26
N ASP A 112 -7.13 22.38 -0.21
CA ASP A 112 -7.84 23.45 -0.90
C ASP A 112 -7.34 23.73 -2.33
N ALA A 113 -6.28 23.06 -2.75
CA ALA A 113 -5.64 23.22 -4.05
C ALA A 113 -6.23 22.28 -5.12
N VAL A 114 -7.56 22.34 -5.37
CA VAL A 114 -8.21 21.57 -6.46
C VAL A 114 -7.65 21.99 -7.81
N GLU A 115 -7.30 23.27 -7.97
CA GLU A 115 -6.67 23.80 -9.18
C GLU A 115 -5.25 23.27 -9.36
N ASP A 116 -4.49 23.06 -8.28
CA ASP A 116 -3.16 22.48 -8.31
C ASP A 116 -3.17 20.99 -8.69
N ARG A 117 -4.26 20.25 -8.40
CA ARG A 117 -4.42 18.85 -8.84
C ARG A 117 -4.51 18.73 -10.35
N VAL A 118 -5.27 19.62 -10.99
CA VAL A 118 -5.41 19.65 -12.46
C VAL A 118 -4.10 20.11 -13.08
N ALA A 119 -3.44 21.11 -12.50
CA ALA A 119 -2.13 21.57 -12.91
C ALA A 119 -1.06 20.47 -12.72
N GLY A 120 -1.07 19.74 -11.61
CA GLY A 120 -0.13 18.65 -11.30
C GLY A 120 -0.23 17.46 -12.24
N LEU A 121 -1.44 17.02 -12.57
CA LEU A 121 -1.68 15.97 -13.56
C LEU A 121 -1.32 16.44 -14.97
N THR A 122 -1.56 17.71 -15.29
CA THR A 122 -1.20 18.33 -16.58
C THR A 122 0.31 18.57 -16.67
N ALA A 123 0.99 18.83 -15.56
CA ALA A 123 2.44 18.96 -15.46
C ALA A 123 3.20 17.61 -15.41
N GLY A 124 2.45 16.49 -15.40
CA GLY A 124 3.01 15.15 -15.47
C GLY A 124 3.30 14.46 -14.12
N GLY A 125 2.70 14.91 -13.02
CA GLY A 125 2.73 14.15 -11.75
C GLY A 125 2.01 12.81 -11.91
N ASP A 126 2.55 11.75 -11.29
CA ASP A 126 2.01 10.40 -11.46
C ASP A 126 0.91 10.07 -10.46
N ASP A 127 0.92 10.71 -9.28
CA ASP A 127 -0.12 10.60 -8.25
C ASP A 127 0.02 11.75 -7.24
N TYR A 128 -0.97 11.91 -6.34
CA TYR A 128 -0.96 12.93 -5.29
C TYR A 128 -1.60 12.43 -4.00
N VAL A 129 -1.19 13.03 -2.87
CA VAL A 129 -1.77 12.82 -1.54
C VAL A 129 -2.09 14.17 -0.92
N THR A 130 -3.29 14.32 -0.38
CA THR A 130 -3.72 15.58 0.24
C THR A 130 -3.41 15.60 1.73
N LYS A 131 -2.76 16.66 2.20
CA LYS A 131 -2.55 16.92 3.63
C LYS A 131 -3.90 17.31 4.30
N PRO A 132 -4.29 16.73 5.47
CA PRO A 132 -3.58 15.68 6.20
C PRO A 132 -3.82 14.29 5.59
N PHE A 133 -2.81 13.42 5.64
CA PHE A 133 -2.84 12.05 5.13
C PHE A 133 -2.33 11.05 6.19
N SER A 134 -2.63 9.78 6.00
CA SER A 134 -2.01 8.71 6.79
C SER A 134 -0.71 8.23 6.12
N ILE A 135 0.23 7.75 6.93
CA ILE A 135 1.48 7.16 6.44
C ILE A 135 1.18 5.93 5.57
N GLU A 136 0.20 5.14 5.96
CA GLU A 136 -0.23 3.95 5.24
C GLU A 136 -0.74 4.28 3.84
N GLU A 137 -1.52 5.36 3.68
CA GLU A 137 -1.99 5.83 2.38
C GLU A 137 -0.82 6.23 1.48
N LEU A 138 0.11 7.02 2.02
CA LEU A 138 1.30 7.46 1.28
C LEU A 138 2.14 6.26 0.82
N VAL A 139 2.43 5.31 1.72
CA VAL A 139 3.20 4.11 1.42
C VAL A 139 2.50 3.26 0.36
N ALA A 140 1.18 3.07 0.47
CA ALA A 140 0.41 2.28 -0.50
C ALA A 140 0.48 2.89 -1.91
N ARG A 141 0.31 4.22 -2.04
CA ARG A 141 0.42 4.94 -3.32
C ARG A 141 1.83 4.86 -3.90
N LEU A 142 2.85 5.08 -3.05
CA LEU A 142 4.25 5.02 -3.46
C LEU A 142 4.65 3.62 -3.93
N ARG A 143 4.18 2.56 -3.26
CA ARG A 143 4.34 1.17 -3.72
C ARG A 143 3.68 0.95 -5.09
N GLY A 144 2.50 1.52 -5.33
CA GLY A 144 1.83 1.48 -6.63
C GLY A 144 2.64 2.14 -7.73
N LEU A 145 3.21 3.32 -7.47
CA LEU A 145 4.08 4.04 -8.40
C LEU A 145 5.33 3.23 -8.73
N LEU A 146 6.03 2.72 -7.72
CA LEU A 146 7.25 1.94 -7.87
C LEU A 146 7.03 0.65 -8.69
N ARG A 147 5.89 -0.03 -8.48
CA ARG A 147 5.55 -1.21 -9.30
C ARG A 147 5.35 -0.87 -10.77
N ARG A 148 4.64 0.22 -11.07
CA ARG A 148 4.47 0.70 -12.46
C ARG A 148 5.80 1.07 -13.09
N ALA A 149 6.78 1.55 -12.30
CA ALA A 149 8.14 1.82 -12.73
C ALA A 149 9.04 0.57 -12.81
N GLY A 150 8.48 -0.64 -12.65
CA GLY A 150 9.22 -1.90 -12.81
C GLY A 150 9.98 -2.39 -11.57
N MET A 151 9.76 -1.78 -10.40
CA MET A 151 10.34 -2.30 -9.16
C MET A 151 9.61 -3.59 -8.76
N ALA A 152 10.38 -4.66 -8.53
CA ALA A 152 9.84 -5.96 -8.15
C ALA A 152 9.89 -6.16 -6.64
N ALA A 153 8.96 -6.93 -6.08
CA ALA A 153 9.12 -7.46 -4.73
C ALA A 153 10.36 -8.36 -4.67
N ALA A 154 11.11 -8.30 -3.57
CA ALA A 154 12.33 -9.10 -3.37
C ALA A 154 12.10 -10.62 -3.43
N GLN A 155 10.88 -11.05 -3.20
CA GLN A 155 10.30 -12.35 -3.56
C GLN A 155 8.92 -12.02 -4.15
N LYS A 156 8.57 -12.63 -5.29
CA LYS A 156 7.17 -12.71 -5.68
C LYS A 156 6.49 -13.48 -4.56
N ASP A 157 5.69 -12.80 -3.74
CA ASP A 157 4.74 -13.54 -2.92
C ASP A 157 3.91 -14.38 -3.88
N PRO A 158 3.86 -15.70 -3.68
CA PRO A 158 3.02 -16.53 -4.53
C PRO A 158 1.61 -15.97 -4.43
N ALA A 159 0.95 -15.84 -5.58
CA ALA A 159 -0.44 -15.41 -5.61
C ALA A 159 -1.24 -16.18 -4.57
N LEU A 160 -2.09 -15.49 -3.82
CA LEU A 160 -2.98 -16.17 -2.87
C LEU A 160 -3.88 -17.14 -3.64
N VAL A 161 -3.92 -18.38 -3.23
CA VAL A 161 -4.69 -19.42 -3.89
C VAL A 161 -5.60 -20.12 -2.90
N VAL A 162 -6.89 -20.12 -3.17
CA VAL A 162 -7.90 -20.86 -2.40
C VAL A 162 -8.80 -21.60 -3.39
N GLY A 163 -8.62 -22.91 -3.55
CA GLY A 163 -9.30 -23.67 -4.60
C GLY A 163 -8.90 -23.17 -5.99
N ASP A 164 -9.88 -22.79 -6.81
CA ASP A 164 -9.69 -22.21 -8.14
C ASP A 164 -9.69 -20.66 -8.17
N LEU A 165 -9.72 -20.03 -6.99
CA LEU A 165 -9.61 -18.58 -6.85
C LEU A 165 -8.16 -18.19 -6.61
N THR A 166 -7.63 -17.30 -7.45
CA THR A 166 -6.29 -16.75 -7.35
C THR A 166 -6.36 -15.22 -7.22
N LEU A 167 -5.51 -14.64 -6.39
CA LEU A 167 -5.36 -13.21 -6.22
C LEU A 167 -3.87 -12.89 -6.20
N ASP A 168 -3.40 -12.16 -7.19
CA ASP A 168 -2.06 -11.61 -7.24
C ASP A 168 -2.07 -10.22 -6.59
N GLU A 169 -1.35 -10.09 -5.48
CA GLU A 169 -1.31 -8.84 -4.70
C GLU A 169 -0.48 -7.77 -5.38
N ASP A 170 0.44 -8.17 -6.27
CA ASP A 170 1.33 -7.24 -6.96
C ASP A 170 0.67 -6.64 -8.19
N SER A 171 0.04 -7.46 -9.03
CA SER A 171 -0.65 -6.99 -10.23
C SER A 171 -2.08 -6.52 -9.96
N HIS A 172 -2.64 -6.78 -8.76
CA HIS A 172 -4.06 -6.60 -8.42
C HIS A 172 -5.00 -7.44 -9.31
N GLU A 173 -4.47 -8.49 -9.92
CA GLU A 173 -5.27 -9.41 -10.71
C GLU A 173 -5.97 -10.45 -9.83
N VAL A 174 -7.25 -10.65 -10.11
CA VAL A 174 -8.05 -11.71 -9.47
C VAL A 174 -8.60 -12.60 -10.57
N ARG A 175 -8.50 -13.91 -10.39
CA ARG A 175 -9.05 -14.90 -11.32
C ARG A 175 -9.80 -15.97 -10.58
N ARG A 176 -10.90 -16.43 -11.17
CA ARG A 176 -11.63 -17.62 -10.72
C ARG A 176 -11.54 -18.69 -11.81
N GLY A 177 -10.66 -19.69 -11.63
CA GLY A 177 -10.20 -20.54 -12.73
C GLY A 177 -9.55 -19.68 -13.82
N ASP A 178 -10.01 -19.85 -15.07
CA ASP A 178 -9.46 -19.10 -16.22
C ASP A 178 -10.13 -17.72 -16.43
N VAL A 179 -11.12 -17.36 -15.62
CA VAL A 179 -11.88 -16.11 -15.79
C VAL A 179 -11.32 -15.01 -14.91
N ALA A 180 -10.95 -13.88 -15.50
CA ALA A 180 -10.59 -12.67 -14.77
C ALA A 180 -11.81 -12.08 -14.05
N VAL A 181 -11.63 -11.58 -12.82
CA VAL A 181 -12.66 -10.97 -11.99
C VAL A 181 -12.26 -9.54 -11.69
N GLU A 182 -13.02 -8.58 -12.21
CA GLU A 182 -12.79 -7.16 -11.95
C GLU A 182 -13.36 -6.77 -10.58
N LEU A 183 -12.50 -6.26 -9.70
CA LEU A 183 -12.86 -5.78 -8.37
C LEU A 183 -12.54 -4.30 -8.22
N THR A 184 -13.36 -3.60 -7.43
CA THR A 184 -12.99 -2.28 -6.92
C THR A 184 -11.91 -2.41 -5.85
N ALA A 185 -11.22 -1.32 -5.49
CA ALA A 185 -10.17 -1.34 -4.47
C ALA A 185 -10.65 -1.94 -3.13
N THR A 186 -11.84 -1.54 -2.66
CA THR A 186 -12.41 -2.06 -1.41
C THR A 186 -12.81 -3.54 -1.50
N GLU A 187 -13.36 -3.98 -2.63
CA GLU A 187 -13.68 -5.40 -2.87
C GLU A 187 -12.40 -6.24 -2.92
N PHE A 188 -11.34 -5.72 -3.54
CA PHE A 188 -10.03 -6.36 -3.58
C PHE A 188 -9.45 -6.54 -2.18
N GLU A 189 -9.43 -5.48 -1.35
CA GLU A 189 -8.93 -5.54 0.02
C GLU A 189 -9.73 -6.51 0.89
N LEU A 190 -11.06 -6.53 0.75
CA LEU A 190 -11.91 -7.49 1.45
C LEU A 190 -11.60 -8.93 1.02
N LEU A 191 -11.48 -9.17 -0.28
CA LEU A 191 -11.15 -10.50 -0.80
C LEU A 191 -9.75 -10.94 -0.35
N ARG A 192 -8.75 -10.05 -0.43
CA ARG A 192 -7.40 -10.28 0.05
C ARG A 192 -7.39 -10.71 1.52
N PHE A 193 -8.11 -9.98 2.37
CA PHE A 193 -8.19 -10.31 3.78
C PHE A 193 -8.84 -11.68 4.03
N LEU A 194 -9.90 -12.02 3.30
CA LEU A 194 -10.52 -13.34 3.36
C LEU A 194 -9.58 -14.45 2.89
N MET A 195 -8.84 -14.22 1.78
CA MET A 195 -7.91 -15.20 1.20
C MET A 195 -6.65 -15.39 2.04
N ARG A 196 -6.20 -14.39 2.79
CA ARG A 196 -5.11 -14.54 3.77
C ARG A 196 -5.54 -15.29 5.04
N ASN A 197 -6.85 -15.50 5.23
CA ASN A 197 -7.40 -16.26 6.36
C ASN A 197 -8.33 -17.39 5.88
N PRO A 198 -7.88 -18.30 5.02
CA PRO A 198 -8.73 -19.34 4.45
C PRO A 198 -9.21 -20.29 5.54
N LYS A 199 -10.47 -20.73 5.44
CA LYS A 199 -11.14 -21.64 6.39
C LYS A 199 -11.31 -21.08 7.82
N ARG A 200 -10.90 -19.85 8.08
CA ARG A 200 -11.10 -19.18 9.36
C ARG A 200 -12.35 -18.32 9.31
N VAL A 201 -13.17 -18.38 10.36
CA VAL A 201 -14.33 -17.49 10.51
C VAL A 201 -13.83 -16.12 10.97
N LEU A 202 -14.14 -15.09 10.20
CA LEU A 202 -13.80 -13.70 10.50
C LEU A 202 -15.08 -12.98 10.91
N SER A 203 -15.06 -12.35 12.09
CA SER A 203 -16.18 -11.56 12.56
C SER A 203 -16.35 -10.28 11.73
N LYS A 204 -17.58 -9.71 11.73
CA LYS A 204 -17.82 -8.42 11.06
C LYS A 204 -16.92 -7.31 11.61
N ALA A 205 -16.68 -7.32 12.92
CA ALA A 205 -15.80 -6.34 13.55
C ALA A 205 -14.35 -6.45 13.07
N GLN A 206 -13.81 -7.67 12.94
CA GLN A 206 -12.46 -7.89 12.40
C GLN A 206 -12.36 -7.47 10.93
N ILE A 207 -13.39 -7.75 10.13
CA ILE A 207 -13.44 -7.35 8.72
C ILE A 207 -13.52 -5.83 8.61
N LEU A 208 -14.38 -5.18 9.40
CA LEU A 208 -14.56 -3.74 9.40
C LEU A 208 -13.26 -3.02 9.80
N ASP A 209 -12.64 -3.46 10.89
CA ASP A 209 -11.38 -2.91 11.39
C ASP A 209 -10.26 -3.01 10.33
N ARG A 210 -10.13 -4.15 9.67
CA ARG A 210 -9.03 -4.39 8.72
C ARG A 210 -9.22 -3.73 7.36
N VAL A 211 -10.44 -3.63 6.85
CA VAL A 211 -10.73 -3.15 5.49
C VAL A 211 -11.11 -1.66 5.46
N TRP A 212 -11.74 -1.16 6.52
CA TRP A 212 -12.27 0.22 6.58
C TRP A 212 -11.64 1.14 7.62
N HIS A 213 -10.66 0.66 8.42
CA HIS A 213 -9.88 1.49 9.36
C HIS A 213 -10.75 2.47 10.19
N TYR A 214 -11.48 2.02 11.19
CA TYR A 214 -12.20 2.76 12.27
C TYR A 214 -13.10 3.97 11.92
N ASP A 215 -13.19 4.43 10.67
CA ASP A 215 -13.83 5.72 10.35
C ASP A 215 -15.29 5.63 9.85
N PHE A 216 -15.90 4.46 9.92
CA PHE A 216 -17.32 4.29 9.55
C PHE A 216 -18.21 4.24 10.78
N GLY A 217 -18.61 5.41 11.32
CA GLY A 217 -19.57 5.62 12.41
C GLY A 217 -20.72 4.60 12.56
N GLY A 218 -20.40 3.36 12.96
CA GLY A 218 -21.37 2.36 13.40
C GLY A 218 -22.19 1.64 12.34
N GLN A 219 -21.95 1.81 11.04
CA GLN A 219 -22.71 1.10 9.99
C GLN A 219 -22.16 -0.32 9.75
N SER A 220 -22.54 -1.27 10.62
CA SER A 220 -22.17 -2.69 10.49
C SER A 220 -22.70 -3.35 9.19
N ASN A 221 -23.62 -2.70 8.48
CA ASN A 221 -24.22 -3.23 7.25
C ASN A 221 -23.32 -3.11 6.00
N VAL A 222 -22.22 -2.34 6.08
CA VAL A 222 -21.29 -2.19 4.95
C VAL A 222 -20.60 -3.51 4.62
N VAL A 223 -20.24 -4.30 5.62
CA VAL A 223 -19.61 -5.62 5.42
C VAL A 223 -20.54 -6.56 4.63
N GLU A 224 -21.83 -6.62 5.00
CA GLU A 224 -22.83 -7.44 4.29
C GLU A 224 -22.96 -7.04 2.84
N LEU A 225 -22.97 -5.74 2.58
CA LEU A 225 -23.09 -5.19 1.23
C LEU A 225 -21.92 -5.63 0.35
N TYR A 226 -20.68 -5.44 0.83
CA TYR A 226 -19.49 -5.81 0.06
C TYR A 226 -19.31 -7.33 -0.06
N ILE A 227 -19.68 -8.11 0.94
CA ILE A 227 -19.76 -9.57 0.82
C ILE A 227 -20.77 -9.97 -0.28
N SER A 228 -21.90 -9.28 -0.38
CA SER A 228 -22.88 -9.51 -1.45
C SER A 228 -22.29 -9.20 -2.82
N TYR A 229 -21.54 -8.09 -2.96
CA TYR A 229 -20.87 -7.72 -4.21
C TYR A 229 -19.81 -8.75 -4.61
N LEU A 230 -18.96 -9.19 -3.68
CA LEU A 230 -17.97 -10.23 -3.95
C LEU A 230 -18.63 -11.53 -4.41
N ARG A 231 -19.67 -12.01 -3.71
CA ARG A 231 -20.41 -13.22 -4.11
C ARG A 231 -20.95 -13.14 -5.53
N LYS A 232 -21.51 -12.00 -5.92
CA LYS A 232 -21.99 -11.78 -7.29
C LYS A 232 -20.89 -11.90 -8.35
N LYS A 233 -19.63 -11.55 -7.99
CA LYS A 233 -18.50 -11.56 -8.90
C LYS A 233 -17.75 -12.89 -8.91
N ILE A 234 -17.51 -13.50 -7.75
CA ILE A 234 -16.70 -14.71 -7.63
C ILE A 234 -17.49 -16.00 -7.55
N ASP A 235 -18.74 -15.97 -7.04
CA ASP A 235 -19.58 -17.17 -6.88
C ASP A 235 -20.64 -17.33 -7.98
N ALA A 236 -20.77 -16.37 -8.91
CA ALA A 236 -21.78 -16.41 -9.96
C ALA A 236 -21.63 -17.64 -10.87
N GLY A 237 -22.63 -18.51 -10.87
CA GLY A 237 -22.66 -19.74 -11.69
C GLY A 237 -21.63 -20.81 -11.29
N ARG A 238 -21.04 -20.70 -10.11
CA ARG A 238 -20.00 -21.59 -9.56
C ARG A 238 -20.30 -21.98 -8.10
N PRO A 239 -19.66 -23.04 -7.58
CA PRO A 239 -19.79 -23.38 -6.17
C PRO A 239 -19.35 -22.21 -5.28
N ALA A 240 -20.16 -21.90 -4.27
CA ALA A 240 -19.91 -20.78 -3.36
C ALA A 240 -18.63 -20.98 -2.56
N MET A 241 -17.80 -19.92 -2.48
CA MET A 241 -16.59 -19.90 -1.66
C MET A 241 -16.77 -19.06 -0.39
N ILE A 242 -17.55 -17.98 -0.44
CA ILE A 242 -17.79 -17.14 0.72
C ILE A 242 -19.05 -17.64 1.44
N HIS A 243 -18.88 -18.13 2.67
CA HIS A 243 -19.97 -18.67 3.48
C HIS A 243 -20.26 -17.76 4.68
N THR A 244 -21.56 -17.64 5.04
CA THR A 244 -21.97 -16.96 6.25
C THR A 244 -22.06 -17.98 7.39
N VAL A 245 -21.38 -17.69 8.49
CA VAL A 245 -21.52 -18.43 9.75
C VAL A 245 -22.42 -17.60 10.66
N ARG A 246 -23.70 -18.03 10.84
CA ARG A 246 -24.70 -17.27 11.58
C ARG A 246 -24.20 -16.90 12.98
N GLY A 247 -24.33 -15.64 13.34
CA GLY A 247 -23.91 -15.10 14.63
C GLY A 247 -22.38 -14.93 14.81
N ALA A 248 -21.54 -15.43 13.88
CA ALA A 248 -20.09 -15.39 14.00
C ALA A 248 -19.40 -14.53 12.93
N GLY A 249 -19.87 -14.55 11.67
CA GLY A 249 -19.25 -13.77 10.59
C GLY A 249 -19.18 -14.51 9.26
N TYR A 250 -18.06 -14.40 8.57
CA TYR A 250 -17.84 -14.93 7.22
C TYR A 250 -16.58 -15.80 7.16
N VAL A 251 -16.57 -16.75 6.26
CA VAL A 251 -15.43 -17.64 6.01
C VAL A 251 -15.29 -17.89 4.50
N LEU A 252 -14.07 -17.83 4.00
CA LEU A 252 -13.72 -18.25 2.66
C LEU A 252 -13.22 -19.69 2.67
N LYS A 253 -13.79 -20.54 1.81
CA LYS A 253 -13.38 -21.95 1.64
C LYS A 253 -13.29 -22.27 0.15
N PRO A 254 -12.49 -23.27 -0.26
CA PRO A 254 -12.60 -23.80 -1.63
C PRO A 254 -14.05 -24.16 -1.95
N GLY A 255 -14.49 -23.87 -3.17
CA GLY A 255 -15.78 -24.36 -3.65
C GLY A 255 -15.80 -25.89 -3.56
N ALA A 256 -16.90 -26.47 -3.09
CA ALA A 256 -17.07 -27.91 -3.15
C ALA A 256 -17.20 -28.33 -4.62
N GLU A 257 -16.47 -29.38 -5.03
CA GLU A 257 -16.66 -30.03 -6.31
C GLU A 257 -18.08 -30.64 -6.42
#